data_1e23b1a1d06df6b8ac78a627fc96a8ca
#
_entry.id   1e23b1a1d06df6b8ac78a627fc96a8ca
#
_cell.length_a   1.000
_cell.length_b   1.000
_cell.length_c   1.000
_cell.angle_alpha   90.00
_cell.angle_beta   90.00
_cell.angle_gamma   90.00
#
_symmetry.space_group_name_H-M   'P 1'
#
loop_
_entity.id
_entity.type
_entity.pdbx_description
1 polymer ?
#
loop_
_entity_poly.entity_id
_entity_poly.type
_entity_poly.pdbx_seq_one_letter_code
_entity_poly.pdbx_strand_id
1 'polypeptide(L)'
;FFFSSRRRHTRFKCDWSSDVCSSDLTGVPGTVLETYVNVSRATDAKTVSGAANYWRTVINQNSRYVWAVNDLPNAASNTAVDVADSTNTTAYNQQFVEGTSGYTEANAPVSILATAYDLYAQKEDVDISLLIQGKPTGGTTTVGGMTVENFQLANYLIQSIAEARKDCVVFITPDRDIVTSNAGNEAQALVNWRNAVVSSSYAVLDSGYKYQYDRYNDVYRYVPTNGDIAGLCATTDSTRDPWYSPAGFARGQIKNVVKLAYNPSTQAARDLLYKNGINPIVTFPGQGTILYGDKTLLAKPSAFDRINVRRLFIVLEKAIQEVAKTFLFEFNDEFTQAQFRNVINPYLRDIQGRRGITDYLVVCDATNNTPQVVDSNQFVGDIYIKPERSINFIQLNFVAVNTGVEFQEIVGQF
;
A
#
# COMPACT_ATOMS: atom_id res chain seq x y z
N PHE A 1 -25.82 2.87 25.43
CA PHE A 1 -24.41 3.28 25.22
C PHE A 1 -23.84 2.42 24.11
N PHE A 2 -23.38 3.02 23.00
CA PHE A 2 -22.62 2.31 21.98
C PHE A 2 -21.14 2.52 22.27
N PHE A 3 -20.42 1.44 22.56
CA PHE A 3 -18.98 1.45 22.72
C PHE A 3 -18.33 0.67 21.58
N SER A 4 -17.27 1.21 21.02
CA SER A 4 -16.43 0.53 20.01
C SER A 4 -15.09 0.18 20.66
N SER A 5 -14.60 -1.03 20.45
CA SER A 5 -13.30 -1.45 20.97
C SER A 5 -12.15 -0.70 20.28
N ARG A 6 -11.19 -0.18 21.03
CA ARG A 6 -10.01 0.54 20.53
C ARG A 6 -8.99 -0.34 19.81
N ARG A 7 -9.07 -1.66 19.92
CA ARG A 7 -8.12 -2.55 19.24
C ARG A 7 -8.57 -2.78 17.80
N ARG A 8 -7.88 -2.13 16.87
CA ARG A 8 -7.82 -2.55 15.48
C ARG A 8 -7.05 -3.87 15.40
N HIS A 9 -7.63 -4.85 14.67
CA HIS A 9 -7.01 -6.08 14.23
C HIS A 9 -6.86 -7.22 15.23
N THR A 10 -7.98 -7.73 15.63
CA THR A 10 -8.19 -9.17 15.57
C THR A 10 -9.64 -9.37 15.14
N ARG A 11 -9.89 -10.20 14.14
CA ARG A 11 -11.23 -10.69 13.82
C ARG A 11 -11.74 -11.42 15.06
N PHE A 12 -12.42 -10.69 15.92
CA PHE A 12 -13.25 -11.32 16.90
C PHE A 12 -14.57 -11.65 16.20
N LYS A 13 -14.80 -12.94 15.87
CA LYS A 13 -16.13 -13.48 16.02
C LYS A 13 -16.41 -13.45 17.53
N CYS A 14 -16.62 -12.29 18.08
CA CYS A 14 -17.35 -12.17 19.30
C CYS A 14 -18.82 -12.38 18.93
N ASP A 15 -19.30 -13.58 19.08
CA ASP A 15 -20.62 -13.72 19.67
C ASP A 15 -20.49 -12.99 21.00
N TRP A 16 -21.09 -11.83 21.10
CA TRP A 16 -20.98 -10.93 22.25
C TRP A 16 -21.72 -11.53 23.45
N SER A 17 -21.27 -12.68 23.91
CA SER A 17 -21.55 -13.13 25.26
C SER A 17 -20.48 -12.51 26.17
N SER A 18 -20.87 -11.90 27.26
CA SER A 18 -20.01 -11.20 28.22
C SER A 18 -18.79 -12.01 28.66
N ASP A 19 -18.87 -13.31 28.60
CA ASP A 19 -17.84 -14.22 29.10
C ASP A 19 -16.63 -14.33 28.14
N VAL A 20 -16.84 -14.13 26.85
CA VAL A 20 -15.76 -14.24 25.83
C VAL A 20 -14.90 -12.98 25.77
N CYS A 21 -15.50 -11.80 25.94
CA CYS A 21 -14.75 -10.54 25.82
C CYS A 21 -13.87 -10.23 27.04
N SER A 22 -14.28 -10.60 28.25
CA SER A 22 -13.44 -10.41 29.43
C SER A 22 -12.30 -11.43 29.50
N SER A 23 -12.49 -12.67 29.02
CA SER A 23 -11.44 -13.68 28.94
C SER A 23 -10.37 -13.34 27.90
N ASP A 24 -10.76 -12.71 26.78
CA ASP A 24 -9.82 -12.33 25.71
C ASP A 24 -8.91 -11.16 26.12
N LEU A 25 -9.37 -10.29 27.02
CA LEU A 25 -8.59 -9.14 27.47
C LEU A 25 -7.67 -9.44 28.66
N THR A 26 -8.11 -10.29 29.59
CA THR A 26 -7.38 -10.63 30.82
C THR A 26 -7.19 -12.12 31.04
N GLY A 27 -7.88 -12.98 30.28
CA GLY A 27 -7.93 -14.42 30.48
C GLY A 27 -8.82 -14.87 31.68
N VAL A 28 -9.43 -13.95 32.40
CA VAL A 28 -10.31 -14.24 33.55
C VAL A 28 -11.67 -13.56 33.37
N PRO A 29 -12.74 -14.31 33.09
CA PRO A 29 -14.10 -13.77 32.97
C PRO A 29 -14.55 -13.03 34.23
N GLY A 30 -15.26 -11.92 34.04
CA GLY A 30 -15.83 -11.12 35.14
C GLY A 30 -14.85 -10.16 35.84
N THR A 31 -13.59 -10.10 35.36
CA THR A 31 -12.63 -9.12 35.93
C THR A 31 -13.00 -7.69 35.52
N VAL A 32 -13.08 -6.79 36.50
CA VAL A 32 -13.26 -5.35 36.25
C VAL A 32 -11.98 -4.79 35.70
N LEU A 33 -12.00 -4.32 34.44
CA LEU A 33 -10.82 -3.81 33.72
C LEU A 33 -10.58 -2.32 33.97
N GLU A 34 -11.65 -1.54 34.00
CA GLU A 34 -11.61 -0.09 34.21
C GLU A 34 -12.85 0.37 34.96
N THR A 35 -12.67 1.34 35.84
CA THR A 35 -13.76 1.95 36.60
C THR A 35 -13.67 3.48 36.50
N TYR A 36 -14.76 4.11 36.13
CA TYR A 36 -14.88 5.57 36.07
C TYR A 36 -15.95 6.05 37.05
N VAL A 37 -15.51 6.64 38.15
CA VAL A 37 -16.40 7.11 39.22
C VAL A 37 -16.67 8.61 39.10
N ASN A 38 -17.86 9.04 39.55
CA ASN A 38 -18.26 10.45 39.63
C ASN A 38 -18.19 11.22 38.29
N VAL A 39 -18.33 10.54 37.16
CA VAL A 39 -18.43 11.21 35.87
C VAL A 39 -19.82 11.79 35.63
N SER A 40 -19.90 12.91 34.94
CA SER A 40 -21.14 13.64 34.69
C SER A 40 -21.67 13.38 33.25
N ARG A 41 -22.98 13.47 33.08
CA ARG A 41 -23.66 13.51 31.79
C ARG A 41 -23.70 14.90 31.15
N ALA A 42 -23.50 15.96 31.94
CA ALA A 42 -23.47 17.33 31.42
C ALA A 42 -22.19 17.55 30.59
N THR A 43 -22.37 18.06 29.40
CA THR A 43 -21.26 18.24 28.43
C THR A 43 -20.24 19.28 28.88
N ASP A 44 -20.65 20.21 29.71
CA ASP A 44 -19.86 21.29 30.29
C ASP A 44 -19.32 20.99 31.71
N ALA A 45 -19.60 19.79 32.24
CA ALA A 45 -19.16 19.39 33.56
C ALA A 45 -17.64 19.42 33.72
N LYS A 46 -17.19 20.00 34.83
CA LYS A 46 -15.78 20.06 35.22
C LYS A 46 -15.57 19.48 36.62
N THR A 47 -14.40 18.93 36.84
CA THR A 47 -13.92 18.54 38.17
C THR A 47 -13.58 19.79 38.99
N VAL A 48 -13.35 19.63 40.29
CA VAL A 48 -12.89 20.72 41.18
C VAL A 48 -11.56 21.32 40.68
N SER A 49 -10.74 20.53 39.99
CA SER A 49 -9.49 20.98 39.37
C SER A 49 -9.66 21.65 37.99
N GLY A 50 -10.90 21.79 37.50
CA GLY A 50 -11.21 22.42 36.22
C GLY A 50 -11.10 21.52 35.01
N ALA A 51 -10.70 20.25 35.14
CA ALA A 51 -10.64 19.29 34.04
C ALA A 51 -12.06 18.87 33.60
N ALA A 52 -12.22 18.48 32.33
CA ALA A 52 -13.50 17.98 31.82
C ALA A 52 -13.96 16.73 32.60
N ASN A 53 -15.18 16.76 33.07
CA ASN A 53 -15.80 15.64 33.79
C ASN A 53 -16.99 15.03 33.07
N TYR A 54 -17.17 15.38 31.80
CA TYR A 54 -18.15 14.75 30.93
C TYR A 54 -17.76 13.29 30.64
N TRP A 55 -18.66 12.36 30.94
CA TRP A 55 -18.37 10.92 30.89
C TRP A 55 -17.74 10.45 29.58
N ARG A 56 -18.23 10.94 28.43
CA ARG A 56 -17.70 10.60 27.12
C ARG A 56 -16.26 11.08 26.94
N THR A 57 -15.96 12.29 27.36
CA THR A 57 -14.60 12.84 27.31
C THR A 57 -13.65 12.06 28.19
N VAL A 58 -14.10 11.79 29.46
CA VAL A 58 -13.29 11.02 30.40
C VAL A 58 -12.99 9.61 29.90
N ILE A 59 -13.99 8.90 29.40
CA ILE A 59 -13.79 7.54 28.86
C ILE A 59 -12.87 7.58 27.64
N ASN A 60 -13.13 8.48 26.68
CA ASN A 60 -12.34 8.52 25.44
C ASN A 60 -10.89 8.93 25.66
N GLN A 61 -10.61 9.71 26.67
CA GLN A 61 -9.23 10.10 27.01
C GLN A 61 -8.49 9.02 27.80
N ASN A 62 -9.17 8.31 28.68
CA ASN A 62 -8.51 7.44 29.67
C ASN A 62 -8.67 5.94 29.38
N SER A 63 -9.75 5.51 28.72
CA SER A 63 -9.97 4.08 28.47
C SER A 63 -8.98 3.49 27.46
N ARG A 64 -8.50 2.29 27.79
CA ARG A 64 -7.69 1.46 26.89
C ARG A 64 -8.53 0.46 26.09
N TYR A 65 -9.77 0.22 26.52
CA TYR A 65 -10.58 -0.89 26.00
C TYR A 65 -11.79 -0.43 25.20
N VAL A 66 -12.41 0.69 25.58
CA VAL A 66 -13.66 1.17 24.98
C VAL A 66 -13.56 2.60 24.49
N TRP A 67 -14.44 2.94 23.54
CA TRP A 67 -14.61 4.28 23.00
C TRP A 67 -16.09 4.63 22.99
N ALA A 68 -16.47 5.72 23.64
CA ALA A 68 -17.82 6.22 23.66
C ALA A 68 -18.10 7.07 22.42
N VAL A 69 -19.03 6.64 21.55
CA VAL A 69 -19.29 7.29 20.25
C VAL A 69 -20.42 8.32 20.37
N ASN A 70 -21.58 7.93 20.88
CA ASN A 70 -22.77 8.78 20.95
C ASN A 70 -23.43 8.72 22.31
N ASP A 71 -24.11 9.81 22.67
CA ASP A 71 -25.06 9.81 23.79
C ASP A 71 -26.33 9.04 23.40
N LEU A 72 -27.05 8.56 24.39
CA LEU A 72 -28.37 7.96 24.17
C LEU A 72 -29.33 8.96 23.50
N PRO A 73 -30.19 8.50 22.57
CA PRO A 73 -31.07 9.38 21.79
C PRO A 73 -31.96 10.32 22.64
N ASN A 74 -32.22 9.99 23.88
CA ASN A 74 -33.06 10.76 24.82
C ASN A 74 -32.24 11.51 25.89
N ALA A 75 -30.95 11.76 25.65
CA ALA A 75 -30.07 12.44 26.60
C ALA A 75 -30.40 13.94 26.81
N ALA A 76 -31.46 14.47 26.18
CA ALA A 76 -31.89 15.84 26.36
C ALA A 76 -32.54 16.14 27.74
N SER A 77 -32.83 15.14 28.53
CA SER A 77 -33.26 15.34 29.91
C SER A 77 -32.14 14.96 30.89
N ASN A 78 -31.89 15.83 31.85
CA ASN A 78 -31.02 15.57 33.00
C ASN A 78 -31.57 14.45 33.93
N THR A 79 -32.52 13.68 33.48
CA THR A 79 -32.96 12.47 34.16
C THR A 79 -31.79 11.51 34.21
N ALA A 80 -31.42 11.11 35.39
CA ALA A 80 -30.55 9.97 35.60
C ALA A 80 -30.93 8.90 34.57
N VAL A 81 -29.94 8.26 33.91
CA VAL A 81 -30.22 6.98 33.26
C VAL A 81 -30.98 6.21 34.28
N ASP A 82 -32.24 5.99 34.00
CA ASP A 82 -33.04 5.24 34.91
C ASP A 82 -32.36 3.89 35.02
N VAL A 83 -31.65 3.76 36.11
CA VAL A 83 -31.16 2.51 36.58
C VAL A 83 -32.42 1.77 36.89
N ALA A 84 -32.91 1.09 35.90
CA ALA A 84 -34.12 0.33 35.83
C ALA A 84 -34.84 0.26 37.18
N ASP A 85 -35.95 0.97 37.30
CA ASP A 85 -36.79 0.87 38.48
C ASP A 85 -36.30 1.65 39.72
N SER A 86 -37.00 2.71 40.00
CA SER A 86 -36.83 3.55 41.23
C SER A 86 -36.93 2.77 42.55
N THR A 87 -37.22 1.48 42.48
CA THR A 87 -37.35 0.58 43.62
C THR A 87 -36.17 -0.38 43.78
N ASN A 88 -35.23 -0.42 42.82
CA ASN A 88 -34.17 -1.40 42.83
C ASN A 88 -32.82 -0.75 43.14
N THR A 89 -32.28 -1.02 44.29
CA THR A 89 -30.95 -0.61 44.76
C THR A 89 -29.81 -1.42 44.15
N THR A 90 -30.10 -2.35 43.22
CA THR A 90 -29.09 -3.16 42.54
C THR A 90 -28.43 -2.39 41.40
N ALA A 91 -27.11 -2.46 41.35
CA ALA A 91 -26.35 -1.84 40.29
C ALA A 91 -26.82 -2.36 38.92
N TYR A 92 -27.04 -1.44 37.98
CA TYR A 92 -27.37 -1.78 36.60
C TYR A 92 -26.17 -2.45 35.96
N ASN A 93 -26.32 -3.72 35.64
CA ASN A 93 -25.32 -4.50 34.92
C ASN A 93 -25.91 -4.92 33.57
N GLN A 94 -25.47 -4.28 32.52
CA GLN A 94 -25.86 -4.63 31.15
C GLN A 94 -24.69 -5.14 30.39
N GLN A 95 -24.84 -6.32 29.84
CA GLN A 95 -23.91 -6.90 28.90
C GLN A 95 -24.05 -6.21 27.54
N PHE A 96 -22.96 -6.07 26.84
CA PHE A 96 -23.02 -5.70 25.45
C PHE A 96 -23.58 -6.87 24.66
N VAL A 97 -24.80 -6.74 24.15
CA VAL A 97 -25.49 -7.74 23.33
C VAL A 97 -25.69 -7.16 21.93
N GLU A 98 -25.78 -8.02 20.92
CA GLU A 98 -26.10 -7.65 19.54
C GLU A 98 -25.13 -6.63 18.93
N GLY A 99 -23.86 -6.71 19.24
CA GLY A 99 -22.83 -5.95 18.53
C GLY A 99 -22.85 -6.33 17.04
N THR A 100 -23.27 -5.40 16.18
CA THR A 100 -23.11 -5.56 14.74
C THR A 100 -21.88 -4.80 14.30
N SER A 101 -20.95 -5.48 13.65
CA SER A 101 -19.96 -4.78 12.82
C SER A 101 -20.72 -4.05 11.73
N GLY A 102 -20.60 -2.73 11.65
CA GLY A 102 -21.31 -1.92 10.66
C GLY A 102 -21.06 -2.40 9.23
N TYR A 103 -19.84 -2.86 8.97
CA TYR A 103 -19.46 -3.51 7.71
C TYR A 103 -18.52 -4.68 8.00
N THR A 104 -18.80 -5.83 7.39
CA THR A 104 -17.82 -6.90 7.33
C THR A 104 -16.76 -6.55 6.29
N GLU A 105 -15.56 -7.08 6.41
CA GLU A 105 -14.49 -6.96 5.44
C GLU A 105 -14.94 -7.35 4.00
N ALA A 106 -15.91 -8.26 3.91
CA ALA A 106 -16.49 -8.70 2.65
C ALA A 106 -17.41 -7.65 1.98
N ASN A 107 -18.02 -6.76 2.77
CA ASN A 107 -19.13 -5.91 2.32
C ASN A 107 -18.88 -4.41 2.56
N ALA A 108 -17.65 -4.00 2.90
CA ALA A 108 -17.32 -2.60 3.03
C ALA A 108 -17.44 -1.91 1.66
N PRO A 109 -18.29 -0.88 1.49
CA PRO A 109 -18.42 -0.17 0.23
C PRO A 109 -17.16 0.65 -0.05
N VAL A 110 -16.90 0.92 -1.33
CA VAL A 110 -15.72 1.70 -1.77
C VAL A 110 -15.66 3.06 -1.09
N SER A 111 -16.79 3.71 -0.84
CA SER A 111 -16.84 5.03 -0.18
C SER A 111 -16.23 5.03 1.22
N ILE A 112 -16.49 3.99 2.00
CA ILE A 112 -15.94 3.84 3.36
C ILE A 112 -14.44 3.54 3.29
N LEU A 113 -14.03 2.67 2.37
CA LEU A 113 -12.61 2.37 2.14
C LEU A 113 -11.87 3.61 1.64
N ALA A 114 -12.45 4.37 0.71
CA ALA A 114 -11.91 5.63 0.22
C ALA A 114 -11.66 6.62 1.36
N THR A 115 -12.66 6.85 2.21
CA THR A 115 -12.51 7.73 3.40
C THR A 115 -11.38 7.26 4.34
N ALA A 116 -11.18 5.95 4.47
CA ALA A 116 -10.07 5.42 5.27
C ALA A 116 -8.70 5.67 4.62
N TYR A 117 -8.63 5.58 3.28
CA TYR A 117 -7.40 5.87 2.54
C TYR A 117 -7.12 7.37 2.42
N ASP A 118 -8.13 8.24 2.48
CA ASP A 118 -7.97 9.70 2.48
C ASP A 118 -7.13 10.20 3.67
N LEU A 119 -7.07 9.44 4.76
CA LEU A 119 -6.16 9.71 5.88
C LEU A 119 -4.67 9.70 5.45
N TYR A 120 -4.37 9.09 4.33
CA TYR A 120 -3.02 9.02 3.75
C TYR A 120 -2.85 9.96 2.54
N ALA A 121 -3.84 10.79 2.21
CA ALA A 121 -3.78 11.65 1.03
C ALA A 121 -2.76 12.80 1.18
N GLN A 122 -2.55 13.30 2.41
CA GLN A 122 -1.64 14.39 2.68
C GLN A 122 -0.21 13.87 2.91
N LYS A 123 0.71 14.25 2.02
CA LYS A 123 2.11 13.82 2.11
C LYS A 123 2.89 14.48 3.24
N GLU A 124 2.42 15.64 3.73
CA GLU A 124 3.06 16.39 4.80
C GLU A 124 2.75 15.80 6.18
N ASP A 125 1.57 15.16 6.33
CA ASP A 125 1.13 14.57 7.58
C ASP A 125 1.64 13.13 7.77
N VAL A 126 1.68 12.37 6.69
CA VAL A 126 2.04 10.93 6.74
C VAL A 126 2.98 10.58 5.59
N ASP A 127 4.19 10.16 5.93
CA ASP A 127 5.13 9.61 4.94
C ASP A 127 4.83 8.14 4.64
N ILE A 128 4.51 7.85 3.38
CA ILE A 128 4.31 6.49 2.87
C ILE A 128 5.12 6.29 1.60
N SER A 129 5.58 5.06 1.36
CA SER A 129 6.26 4.68 0.12
C SER A 129 5.56 3.56 -0.63
N LEU A 130 4.84 2.70 0.10
CA LEU A 130 4.12 1.55 -0.45
C LEU A 130 2.66 1.61 0.04
N LEU A 131 1.71 1.56 -0.88
CA LEU A 131 0.28 1.54 -0.59
C LEU A 131 -0.31 0.23 -1.10
N ILE A 132 -1.08 -0.47 -0.26
CA ILE A 132 -1.62 -1.79 -0.55
C ILE A 132 -3.13 -1.67 -0.69
N GLN A 133 -3.69 -2.16 -1.79
CA GLN A 133 -5.14 -2.17 -2.02
C GLN A 133 -5.88 -3.12 -1.07
N GLY A 134 -5.27 -4.27 -0.74
CA GLY A 134 -5.98 -5.36 -0.09
C GLY A 134 -6.94 -6.08 -1.05
N LYS A 135 -8.19 -6.29 -0.63
CA LYS A 135 -9.21 -6.93 -1.46
C LYS A 135 -9.75 -5.97 -2.53
N PRO A 136 -9.85 -6.38 -3.80
CA PRO A 136 -10.54 -5.62 -4.85
C PRO A 136 -11.99 -5.36 -4.46
N THR A 137 -12.49 -4.16 -4.71
CA THR A 137 -13.84 -3.77 -4.27
C THR A 137 -14.46 -2.76 -5.23
N GLY A 138 -15.74 -2.96 -5.54
CA GLY A 138 -16.63 -2.03 -6.22
C GLY A 138 -16.38 -1.80 -7.69
N GLY A 139 -17.43 -1.40 -8.37
CA GLY A 139 -17.45 -1.16 -9.81
C GLY A 139 -17.78 -2.42 -10.62
N THR A 140 -18.57 -2.24 -11.68
CA THR A 140 -18.90 -3.28 -12.66
C THR A 140 -18.90 -2.63 -14.04
N THR A 141 -18.25 -3.26 -15.00
CA THR A 141 -18.21 -2.80 -16.40
C THR A 141 -18.07 -3.98 -17.34
N THR A 142 -18.26 -3.75 -18.63
CA THR A 142 -18.03 -4.78 -19.67
C THR A 142 -16.82 -4.39 -20.51
N VAL A 143 -15.83 -5.27 -20.59
CA VAL A 143 -14.62 -5.10 -21.40
C VAL A 143 -14.39 -6.36 -22.23
N GLY A 144 -14.25 -6.19 -23.53
CA GLY A 144 -14.03 -7.31 -24.46
C GLY A 144 -15.11 -8.38 -24.43
N GLY A 145 -16.38 -7.98 -24.12
CA GLY A 145 -17.51 -8.89 -23.99
C GLY A 145 -17.61 -9.65 -22.66
N MET A 146 -16.71 -9.40 -21.70
CA MET A 146 -16.69 -10.01 -20.37
C MET A 146 -17.12 -8.98 -19.32
N THR A 147 -17.87 -9.42 -18.32
CA THR A 147 -18.18 -8.59 -17.14
C THR A 147 -16.93 -8.53 -16.26
N VAL A 148 -16.50 -7.32 -15.93
CA VAL A 148 -15.36 -7.02 -15.07
C VAL A 148 -15.87 -6.30 -13.83
N GLU A 149 -15.51 -6.80 -12.66
CA GLU A 149 -15.98 -6.30 -11.38
C GLU A 149 -14.81 -5.93 -10.45
N ASN A 150 -15.12 -5.19 -9.40
CA ASN A 150 -14.23 -4.90 -8.26
C ASN A 150 -12.92 -4.18 -8.64
N PHE A 151 -12.97 -3.20 -9.55
CA PHE A 151 -11.82 -2.38 -9.96
C PHE A 151 -11.85 -0.94 -9.43
N GLN A 152 -12.98 -0.48 -8.86
CA GLN A 152 -13.18 0.93 -8.52
C GLN A 152 -12.25 1.41 -7.42
N LEU A 153 -12.01 0.59 -6.39
CA LEU A 153 -11.05 0.93 -5.33
C LEU A 153 -9.62 1.10 -5.89
N ALA A 154 -9.20 0.23 -6.82
CA ALA A 154 -7.90 0.37 -7.48
C ALA A 154 -7.77 1.72 -8.19
N ASN A 155 -8.79 2.11 -8.98
CA ASN A 155 -8.80 3.39 -9.66
C ASN A 155 -8.76 4.58 -8.70
N TYR A 156 -9.50 4.50 -7.59
CA TYR A 156 -9.47 5.52 -6.55
C TYR A 156 -8.08 5.70 -5.96
N LEU A 157 -7.44 4.61 -5.56
CA LEU A 157 -6.10 4.62 -4.96
C LEU A 157 -5.04 5.16 -5.92
N ILE A 158 -5.16 4.83 -7.21
CA ILE A 158 -4.26 5.33 -8.24
C ILE A 158 -4.44 6.84 -8.44
N GLN A 159 -5.67 7.28 -8.73
CA GLN A 159 -5.94 8.65 -9.14
C GLN A 159 -5.91 9.64 -7.96
N SER A 160 -6.59 9.28 -6.86
CA SER A 160 -6.79 10.21 -5.74
C SER A 160 -5.66 10.20 -4.74
N ILE A 161 -4.90 9.10 -4.64
CA ILE A 161 -3.79 9.01 -3.67
C ILE A 161 -2.44 9.02 -4.40
N ALA A 162 -2.12 8.00 -5.20
CA ALA A 162 -0.76 7.85 -5.73
C ALA A 162 -0.37 8.93 -6.75
N GLU A 163 -1.24 9.26 -7.71
CA GLU A 163 -0.99 10.30 -8.71
C GLU A 163 -1.05 11.71 -8.11
N ALA A 164 -1.85 11.91 -7.05
CA ALA A 164 -1.91 13.18 -6.34
C ALA A 164 -0.64 13.40 -5.51
N ARG A 165 -0.20 12.39 -4.76
CA ARG A 165 0.98 12.45 -3.89
C ARG A 165 2.30 12.38 -4.67
N LYS A 166 2.41 11.46 -5.63
CA LYS A 166 3.60 11.15 -6.45
C LYS A 166 4.81 10.60 -5.67
N ASP A 167 4.64 10.28 -4.39
CA ASP A 167 5.68 9.84 -3.48
C ASP A 167 5.51 8.38 -2.99
N CYS A 168 4.52 7.66 -3.51
CA CYS A 168 4.26 6.27 -3.17
C CYS A 168 3.87 5.44 -4.40
N VAL A 169 3.96 4.11 -4.26
CA VAL A 169 3.51 3.14 -5.28
C VAL A 169 2.37 2.31 -4.72
N VAL A 170 1.27 2.19 -5.48
CA VAL A 170 0.11 1.36 -5.15
C VAL A 170 0.29 -0.04 -5.71
N PHE A 171 0.09 -1.06 -4.87
CA PHE A 171 0.07 -2.46 -5.24
C PHE A 171 -1.37 -2.94 -5.30
N ILE A 172 -1.78 -3.42 -6.47
CA ILE A 172 -3.14 -3.85 -6.76
C ILE A 172 -3.17 -5.29 -7.26
N THR A 173 -4.24 -6.00 -6.91
CA THR A 173 -4.53 -7.37 -7.33
C THR A 173 -5.88 -7.38 -8.03
N PRO A 174 -6.08 -8.08 -9.16
CA PRO A 174 -7.38 -8.22 -9.81
C PRO A 174 -8.33 -9.05 -8.94
N ASP A 175 -9.63 -9.00 -9.24
CA ASP A 175 -10.59 -9.84 -8.54
C ASP A 175 -10.29 -11.33 -8.79
N ARG A 176 -10.42 -12.15 -7.74
CA ARG A 176 -10.21 -13.59 -7.83
C ARG A 176 -11.19 -14.24 -8.80
N ASP A 177 -12.43 -13.78 -8.80
CA ASP A 177 -13.50 -14.43 -9.56
C ASP A 177 -13.30 -14.26 -11.06
N ILE A 178 -12.49 -13.28 -11.50
CA ILE A 178 -12.12 -13.12 -12.91
C ILE A 178 -11.34 -14.34 -13.45
N VAL A 179 -10.53 -14.98 -12.63
CA VAL A 179 -9.78 -16.18 -13.04
C VAL A 179 -10.56 -17.47 -12.77
N THR A 180 -11.33 -17.53 -11.69
CA THR A 180 -12.09 -18.76 -11.34
C THR A 180 -13.30 -18.98 -12.23
N SER A 181 -13.91 -17.92 -12.75
CA SER A 181 -15.08 -17.98 -13.65
C SER A 181 -14.73 -18.11 -15.14
N ASN A 182 -13.44 -17.96 -15.49
CA ASN A 182 -12.99 -17.96 -16.88
C ASN A 182 -11.91 -19.03 -17.15
N ALA A 183 -12.15 -20.24 -16.67
CA ALA A 183 -11.21 -21.36 -16.83
C ALA A 183 -10.85 -21.62 -18.31
N GLY A 184 -9.55 -21.68 -18.59
CA GLY A 184 -9.00 -21.82 -19.96
C GLY A 184 -8.80 -20.48 -20.69
N ASN A 185 -9.31 -19.37 -20.16
CA ASN A 185 -9.12 -18.03 -20.74
C ASN A 185 -8.71 -16.98 -19.67
N GLU A 186 -8.11 -17.45 -18.59
CA GLU A 186 -7.79 -16.64 -17.41
C GLU A 186 -6.85 -15.47 -17.74
N ALA A 187 -5.84 -15.71 -18.59
CA ALA A 187 -4.89 -14.68 -18.99
C ALA A 187 -5.57 -13.52 -19.72
N GLN A 188 -6.50 -13.81 -20.65
CA GLN A 188 -7.26 -12.77 -21.35
C GLN A 188 -8.25 -12.07 -20.42
N ALA A 189 -8.87 -12.80 -19.50
CA ALA A 189 -9.75 -12.24 -18.51
C ALA A 189 -9.02 -11.22 -17.60
N LEU A 190 -7.79 -11.54 -17.17
CA LEU A 190 -6.92 -10.62 -16.43
C LEU A 190 -6.58 -9.36 -17.24
N VAL A 191 -6.30 -9.51 -18.55
CA VAL A 191 -6.07 -8.37 -19.44
C VAL A 191 -7.32 -7.48 -19.56
N ASN A 192 -8.52 -8.09 -19.65
CA ASN A 192 -9.77 -7.33 -19.68
C ASN A 192 -9.99 -6.57 -18.36
N TRP A 193 -9.72 -7.19 -17.21
CA TRP A 193 -9.77 -6.52 -15.91
C TRP A 193 -8.78 -5.34 -15.85
N ARG A 194 -7.54 -5.56 -16.29
CA ARG A 194 -6.52 -4.51 -16.38
C ARG A 194 -6.99 -3.32 -17.22
N ASN A 195 -7.74 -3.55 -18.29
CA ASN A 195 -8.24 -2.48 -19.17
C ASN A 195 -9.35 -1.64 -18.54
N ALA A 196 -9.99 -2.09 -17.45
CA ALA A 196 -10.88 -1.30 -16.61
C ALA A 196 -10.13 -0.42 -15.61
N VAL A 197 -8.83 -0.65 -15.41
CA VAL A 197 -8.01 0.10 -14.45
C VAL A 197 -7.19 1.16 -15.17
N VAL A 198 -7.06 2.31 -14.54
CA VAL A 198 -6.32 3.47 -15.07
C VAL A 198 -4.83 3.16 -15.22
N SER A 199 -4.24 3.63 -16.32
CA SER A 199 -2.82 3.50 -16.58
C SER A 199 -2.02 4.49 -15.75
N SER A 200 -1.08 4.00 -14.95
CA SER A 200 -0.20 4.82 -14.12
C SER A 200 1.16 4.16 -13.89
N SER A 201 2.19 4.97 -13.81
CA SER A 201 3.53 4.51 -13.40
C SER A 201 3.65 4.34 -11.87
N TYR A 202 2.70 4.87 -11.10
CA TYR A 202 2.64 4.74 -9.64
C TYR A 202 1.83 3.53 -9.18
N ALA A 203 1.41 2.66 -10.10
CA ALA A 203 0.67 1.45 -9.78
C ALA A 203 1.39 0.20 -10.28
N VAL A 204 1.25 -0.89 -9.53
CA VAL A 204 1.80 -2.21 -9.84
C VAL A 204 0.66 -3.23 -9.74
N LEU A 205 0.43 -3.98 -10.82
CA LEU A 205 -0.61 -5.00 -10.90
C LEU A 205 0.02 -6.38 -10.95
N ASP A 206 -0.48 -7.28 -10.12
CA ASP A 206 -0.13 -8.69 -10.12
C ASP A 206 -1.17 -9.59 -10.82
N SER A 207 -0.90 -10.90 -10.88
CA SER A 207 -1.77 -11.86 -11.56
C SER A 207 -2.77 -12.57 -10.65
N GLY A 208 -2.86 -12.22 -9.32
CA GLY A 208 -3.95 -12.76 -8.54
C GLY A 208 -3.70 -13.17 -7.10
N TYR A 209 -4.14 -14.38 -6.72
CA TYR A 209 -4.29 -14.83 -5.35
C TYR A 209 -3.44 -16.06 -5.05
N LYS A 210 -2.91 -16.12 -3.83
CA LYS A 210 -2.34 -17.32 -3.24
C LYS A 210 -3.30 -17.98 -2.26
N TYR A 211 -3.28 -19.31 -2.21
CA TYR A 211 -3.97 -20.11 -1.20
C TYR A 211 -2.98 -20.41 -0.07
N GLN A 212 -3.30 -19.99 1.13
CA GLN A 212 -2.44 -20.16 2.29
C GLN A 212 -3.21 -20.58 3.53
N TYR A 213 -2.51 -21.19 4.48
CA TYR A 213 -3.05 -21.54 5.78
C TYR A 213 -3.06 -20.32 6.71
N ASP A 214 -4.22 -20.01 7.26
CA ASP A 214 -4.42 -19.02 8.31
C ASP A 214 -4.41 -19.76 9.67
N ARG A 215 -3.27 -19.71 10.34
CA ARG A 215 -3.04 -20.39 11.61
C ARG A 215 -3.89 -19.86 12.77
N TYR A 216 -4.42 -18.64 12.65
CA TYR A 216 -5.21 -18.03 13.73
C TYR A 216 -6.65 -18.48 13.72
N ASN A 217 -7.19 -18.79 12.54
CA ASN A 217 -8.55 -19.27 12.37
C ASN A 217 -8.62 -20.76 11.99
N ASP A 218 -7.48 -21.46 11.91
CA ASP A 218 -7.36 -22.86 11.51
C ASP A 218 -8.07 -23.19 10.19
N VAL A 219 -7.91 -22.31 9.20
CA VAL A 219 -8.54 -22.46 7.89
C VAL A 219 -7.59 -22.12 6.75
N TYR A 220 -7.81 -22.70 5.60
CA TYR A 220 -7.15 -22.29 4.37
C TYR A 220 -7.98 -21.25 3.65
N ARG A 221 -7.35 -20.19 3.17
CA ARG A 221 -8.05 -19.14 2.42
C ARG A 221 -7.21 -18.58 1.28
N TYR A 222 -7.90 -18.02 0.30
CA TYR A 222 -7.26 -17.22 -0.74
C TYR A 222 -7.00 -15.80 -0.25
N VAL A 223 -5.78 -15.31 -0.47
CA VAL A 223 -5.33 -13.97 -0.09
C VAL A 223 -4.78 -13.27 -1.33
N PRO A 224 -5.12 -12.01 -1.59
CA PRO A 224 -4.56 -11.24 -2.68
C PRO A 224 -3.06 -11.04 -2.47
N THR A 225 -2.28 -11.04 -3.56
CA THR A 225 -0.81 -11.01 -3.51
C THR A 225 -0.20 -9.61 -3.48
N ASN A 226 -1.01 -8.55 -3.55
CA ASN A 226 -0.50 -7.16 -3.50
C ASN A 226 0.34 -6.88 -2.24
N GLY A 227 -0.08 -7.41 -1.08
CA GLY A 227 0.69 -7.31 0.15
C GLY A 227 2.02 -8.05 0.12
N ASP A 228 2.07 -9.20 -0.56
CA ASP A 228 3.32 -9.95 -0.75
C ASP A 228 4.31 -9.18 -1.63
N ILE A 229 3.84 -8.58 -2.72
CA ILE A 229 4.70 -7.81 -3.63
C ILE A 229 5.24 -6.55 -2.95
N ALA A 230 4.39 -5.84 -2.20
CA ALA A 230 4.84 -4.75 -1.35
C ALA A 230 5.89 -5.21 -0.33
N GLY A 231 5.70 -6.38 0.27
CA GLY A 231 6.65 -7.03 1.16
C GLY A 231 7.98 -7.40 0.48
N LEU A 232 7.95 -7.86 -0.78
CA LEU A 232 9.17 -8.10 -1.57
C LEU A 232 9.92 -6.79 -1.84
N CYS A 233 9.21 -5.69 -2.12
CA CYS A 233 9.83 -4.37 -2.24
C CYS A 233 10.50 -3.95 -0.93
N ALA A 234 9.82 -4.05 0.21
CA ALA A 234 10.37 -3.71 1.51
C ALA A 234 11.58 -4.60 1.89
N THR A 235 11.53 -5.89 1.56
CA THR A 235 12.65 -6.80 1.76
C THR A 235 13.84 -6.44 0.87
N THR A 236 13.57 -6.01 -0.38
CA THR A 236 14.61 -5.54 -1.30
C THR A 236 15.27 -4.28 -0.76
N ASP A 237 14.51 -3.35 -0.18
CA ASP A 237 15.04 -2.13 0.44
C ASP A 237 15.95 -2.42 1.62
N SER A 238 15.58 -3.41 2.45
CA SER A 238 16.36 -3.78 3.62
C SER A 238 17.64 -4.57 3.29
N THR A 239 17.65 -5.33 2.19
CA THR A 239 18.78 -6.21 1.81
C THR A 239 19.67 -5.61 0.74
N ARG A 240 19.15 -4.69 -0.03
CA ARG A 240 19.84 -3.99 -1.14
C ARG A 240 19.43 -2.52 -1.13
N ASP A 241 18.75 -2.07 -2.18
CA ASP A 241 18.29 -0.70 -2.34
C ASP A 241 16.97 -0.66 -3.11
N PRO A 242 16.18 0.42 -3.01
CA PRO A 242 14.89 0.58 -3.68
C PRO A 242 14.93 0.49 -5.20
N TRP A 243 16.07 0.76 -5.81
CA TRP A 243 16.28 0.69 -7.27
C TRP A 243 16.61 -0.70 -7.81
N TYR A 244 16.69 -1.72 -6.94
CA TYR A 244 16.77 -3.10 -7.41
C TYR A 244 15.36 -3.65 -7.70
N SER A 245 15.25 -4.45 -8.79
CA SER A 245 14.00 -5.13 -9.10
C SER A 245 13.61 -6.12 -7.99
N PRO A 246 12.37 -6.10 -7.47
CA PRO A 246 11.90 -7.06 -6.47
C PRO A 246 11.56 -8.42 -7.07
N ALA A 247 11.62 -8.57 -8.40
CA ALA A 247 11.24 -9.77 -9.13
C ALA A 247 12.40 -10.75 -9.30
N GLY A 248 12.05 -11.93 -9.79
CA GLY A 248 13.01 -12.99 -10.18
C GLY A 248 13.39 -13.95 -9.05
N PHE A 249 14.23 -14.93 -9.40
CA PHE A 249 14.58 -16.04 -8.50
C PHE A 249 15.35 -15.61 -7.24
N ALA A 250 16.10 -14.53 -7.33
CA ALA A 250 16.94 -14.08 -6.21
C ALA A 250 16.16 -13.31 -5.14
N ARG A 251 15.13 -12.57 -5.50
CA ARG A 251 14.41 -11.65 -4.59
C ARG A 251 12.89 -11.80 -4.63
N GLY A 252 12.34 -12.33 -5.73
CA GLY A 252 10.89 -12.38 -5.97
C GLY A 252 10.19 -13.61 -5.39
N GLN A 253 10.78 -14.35 -4.45
CA GLN A 253 10.17 -15.54 -3.90
C GLN A 253 9.06 -15.20 -2.90
N ILE A 254 7.82 -15.63 -3.20
CA ILE A 254 6.64 -15.48 -2.36
C ILE A 254 6.53 -16.70 -1.44
N LYS A 255 6.42 -16.45 -0.14
CA LYS A 255 6.35 -17.49 0.89
C LYS A 255 4.91 -17.84 1.27
N ASN A 256 4.74 -18.95 1.99
CA ASN A 256 3.44 -19.44 2.48
C ASN A 256 2.40 -19.62 1.37
N VAL A 257 2.79 -20.24 0.27
CA VAL A 257 1.92 -20.55 -0.87
C VAL A 257 1.70 -22.06 -0.94
N VAL A 258 0.46 -22.50 -0.79
CA VAL A 258 0.05 -23.88 -1.05
C VAL A 258 -0.22 -24.06 -2.55
N LYS A 259 -0.96 -23.14 -3.14
CA LYS A 259 -1.22 -23.05 -4.57
C LYS A 259 -1.62 -21.61 -4.95
N LEU A 260 -1.55 -21.30 -6.23
CA LEU A 260 -2.10 -20.07 -6.79
C LEU A 260 -3.54 -20.29 -7.26
N ALA A 261 -4.36 -19.24 -7.25
CA ALA A 261 -5.70 -19.29 -7.87
C ALA A 261 -5.58 -19.49 -9.38
N TYR A 262 -4.60 -18.82 -9.99
CA TYR A 262 -4.20 -19.02 -11.38
C TYR A 262 -2.66 -19.07 -11.47
N ASN A 263 -2.13 -20.10 -12.12
CA ASN A 263 -0.70 -20.24 -12.39
C ASN A 263 -0.45 -20.14 -13.89
N PRO A 264 0.13 -19.04 -14.43
CA PRO A 264 0.44 -18.89 -15.85
C PRO A 264 1.64 -19.76 -16.22
N SER A 265 1.44 -21.08 -16.32
CA SER A 265 2.49 -22.07 -16.56
C SER A 265 3.09 -21.99 -17.97
N THR A 266 2.30 -21.55 -18.97
CA THR A 266 2.75 -21.43 -20.36
C THR A 266 3.47 -20.10 -20.60
N GLN A 267 4.48 -20.13 -21.49
CA GLN A 267 5.19 -18.90 -21.85
C GLN A 267 4.23 -17.89 -22.51
N ALA A 268 3.36 -18.35 -23.42
CA ALA A 268 2.39 -17.50 -24.10
C ALA A 268 1.49 -16.72 -23.12
N ALA A 269 1.01 -17.38 -22.06
CA ALA A 269 0.19 -16.72 -21.03
C ALA A 269 1.02 -15.67 -20.26
N ARG A 270 2.26 -15.98 -19.88
CA ARG A 270 3.16 -15.02 -19.21
C ARG A 270 3.47 -13.82 -20.10
N ASP A 271 3.77 -14.05 -21.37
CA ASP A 271 4.07 -12.98 -22.33
C ASP A 271 2.86 -12.07 -22.56
N LEU A 272 1.63 -12.66 -22.65
CA LEU A 272 0.40 -11.90 -22.77
C LEU A 272 0.18 -10.99 -21.55
N LEU A 273 0.31 -11.52 -20.34
CA LEU A 273 0.16 -10.76 -19.10
C LEU A 273 1.23 -9.66 -19.02
N TYR A 274 2.49 -10.02 -19.21
CA TYR A 274 3.60 -9.09 -19.11
C TYR A 274 3.55 -7.96 -20.13
N LYS A 275 3.13 -8.27 -21.38
CA LYS A 275 2.93 -7.27 -22.43
C LYS A 275 1.92 -6.20 -21.99
N ASN A 276 0.88 -6.60 -21.27
CA ASN A 276 -0.19 -5.70 -20.81
C ASN A 276 0.08 -5.07 -19.43
N GLY A 277 1.30 -5.16 -18.89
CA GLY A 277 1.67 -4.53 -17.62
C GLY A 277 1.19 -5.28 -16.37
N ILE A 278 0.82 -6.56 -16.53
CA ILE A 278 0.47 -7.45 -15.41
C ILE A 278 1.72 -8.27 -15.07
N ASN A 279 2.11 -8.27 -13.80
CA ASN A 279 3.27 -9.01 -13.33
C ASN A 279 2.88 -10.45 -13.00
N PRO A 280 3.30 -11.46 -13.77
CA PRO A 280 2.92 -12.84 -13.51
C PRO A 280 3.53 -13.33 -12.20
N ILE A 281 2.71 -14.01 -11.40
CA ILE A 281 3.17 -14.82 -10.28
C ILE A 281 3.12 -16.26 -10.73
N VAL A 282 4.26 -16.94 -10.71
CA VAL A 282 4.42 -18.26 -11.29
C VAL A 282 5.00 -19.24 -10.28
N THR A 283 4.42 -20.42 -10.19
CA THR A 283 5.00 -21.53 -9.44
C THR A 283 5.83 -22.41 -10.38
N PHE A 284 7.14 -22.43 -10.17
CA PHE A 284 8.05 -23.31 -10.90
C PHE A 284 8.35 -24.57 -10.10
N PRO A 285 8.30 -25.77 -10.73
CA PRO A 285 8.66 -27.00 -10.05
C PRO A 285 10.08 -26.94 -9.47
N GLY A 286 10.21 -27.25 -8.18
CA GLY A 286 11.51 -27.26 -7.49
C GLY A 286 12.05 -25.86 -7.11
N GLN A 287 11.43 -24.77 -7.54
CA GLN A 287 11.93 -23.40 -7.29
C GLN A 287 10.93 -22.52 -6.50
N GLY A 288 9.72 -23.03 -6.29
CA GLY A 288 8.67 -22.33 -5.54
C GLY A 288 7.89 -21.29 -6.36
N THR A 289 7.17 -20.44 -5.67
CA THR A 289 6.34 -19.39 -6.26
C THR A 289 7.10 -18.08 -6.30
N ILE A 290 7.13 -17.45 -7.46
CA ILE A 290 8.00 -16.32 -7.75
C ILE A 290 7.22 -15.21 -8.45
N LEU A 291 7.48 -13.96 -8.09
CA LEU A 291 7.11 -12.79 -8.88
C LEU A 291 7.99 -12.75 -10.13
N TYR A 292 7.40 -12.95 -11.30
CA TYR A 292 8.11 -13.08 -12.56
C TYR A 292 7.88 -11.90 -13.52
N GLY A 293 7.83 -10.70 -12.95
CA GLY A 293 7.68 -9.44 -13.67
C GLY A 293 7.92 -8.24 -12.77
N ASP A 294 8.36 -7.13 -13.37
CA ASP A 294 8.72 -5.88 -12.66
C ASP A 294 8.16 -4.63 -13.37
N LYS A 295 7.02 -4.77 -14.05
CA LYS A 295 6.37 -3.65 -14.72
C LYS A 295 5.46 -2.85 -13.80
N THR A 296 5.42 -1.54 -14.05
CA THR A 296 4.33 -0.67 -13.58
C THR A 296 3.11 -0.80 -14.51
N LEU A 297 1.99 -0.23 -14.10
CA LEU A 297 0.75 -0.25 -14.90
C LEU A 297 0.75 0.81 -16.03
N LEU A 298 1.88 1.39 -16.34
CA LEU A 298 2.02 2.38 -17.41
C LEU A 298 1.87 1.72 -18.78
N ALA A 299 0.86 2.17 -19.55
CA ALA A 299 0.57 1.62 -20.87
C ALA A 299 1.54 2.12 -21.94
N LYS A 300 2.07 3.34 -21.81
CA LYS A 300 3.02 3.93 -22.77
C LYS A 300 4.44 3.50 -22.43
N PRO A 301 5.26 3.07 -23.41
CA PRO A 301 6.67 2.82 -23.19
C PRO A 301 7.38 4.05 -22.64
N SER A 302 8.03 3.91 -21.49
CA SER A 302 8.76 4.98 -20.80
C SER A 302 9.84 4.37 -19.91
N ALA A 303 10.76 5.18 -19.41
CA ALA A 303 11.69 4.77 -18.37
C ALA A 303 10.96 4.34 -17.10
N PHE A 304 9.77 4.90 -16.84
CA PHE A 304 8.93 4.61 -15.69
C PHE A 304 8.01 3.40 -15.83
N ASP A 305 8.17 2.60 -16.88
CA ASP A 305 7.41 1.36 -17.06
C ASP A 305 7.93 0.21 -16.16
N ARG A 306 8.96 0.46 -15.33
CA ARG A 306 9.57 -0.49 -14.40
C ARG A 306 9.41 -0.06 -12.95
N ILE A 307 9.15 -1.02 -12.08
CA ILE A 307 9.01 -0.81 -10.64
C ILE A 307 10.27 -0.21 -10.04
N ASN A 308 11.43 -0.77 -10.37
CA ASN A 308 12.72 -0.32 -9.86
C ASN A 308 13.03 1.14 -10.22
N VAL A 309 12.77 1.54 -11.47
CA VAL A 309 13.01 2.92 -11.92
C VAL A 309 12.03 3.89 -11.23
N ARG A 310 10.73 3.55 -11.17
CA ARG A 310 9.75 4.41 -10.47
C ARG A 310 10.12 4.59 -9.00
N ARG A 311 10.52 3.52 -8.32
CA ARG A 311 10.92 3.58 -6.92
C ARG A 311 12.22 4.35 -6.72
N LEU A 312 13.21 4.21 -7.62
CA LEU A 312 14.39 5.04 -7.63
C LEU A 312 14.02 6.54 -7.62
N PHE A 313 13.17 6.96 -8.57
CA PHE A 313 12.80 8.38 -8.69
C PHE A 313 12.03 8.87 -7.45
N ILE A 314 11.13 8.08 -6.87
CA ILE A 314 10.44 8.43 -5.63
C ILE A 314 11.43 8.70 -4.50
N VAL A 315 12.43 7.84 -4.32
CA VAL A 315 13.45 8.02 -3.28
C VAL A 315 14.30 9.26 -3.54
N LEU A 316 14.73 9.46 -4.80
CA LEU A 316 15.50 10.64 -5.19
C LEU A 316 14.71 11.94 -4.98
N GLU A 317 13.46 11.98 -5.47
CA GLU A 317 12.58 13.14 -5.35
C GLU A 317 12.32 13.48 -3.88
N LYS A 318 12.02 12.50 -3.01
CA LYS A 318 11.86 12.74 -1.57
C LYS A 318 13.11 13.32 -0.93
N ALA A 319 14.26 12.71 -1.15
CA ALA A 319 15.51 13.18 -0.55
C ALA A 319 15.90 14.57 -1.03
N ILE A 320 15.77 14.83 -2.32
CA ILE A 320 16.10 16.14 -2.90
C ILE A 320 15.12 17.22 -2.45
N GLN A 321 13.82 16.89 -2.32
CA GLN A 321 12.82 17.83 -1.80
C GLN A 321 13.11 18.25 -0.36
N GLU A 322 13.56 17.33 0.49
CA GLU A 322 13.96 17.67 1.87
C GLU A 322 15.17 18.61 1.89
N VAL A 323 16.16 18.37 1.04
CA VAL A 323 17.30 19.27 0.89
C VAL A 323 16.85 20.62 0.31
N ALA A 324 15.98 20.63 -0.70
CA ALA A 324 15.49 21.87 -1.33
C ALA A 324 14.76 22.79 -0.33
N LYS A 325 14.08 22.24 0.69
CA LYS A 325 13.44 23.04 1.75
C LYS A 325 14.43 23.95 2.50
N THR A 326 15.69 23.54 2.61
CA THR A 326 16.71 24.34 3.32
C THR A 326 17.15 25.58 2.54
N PHE A 327 16.83 25.66 1.25
CA PHE A 327 17.11 26.81 0.39
C PHE A 327 15.92 27.79 0.28
N LEU A 328 14.78 27.48 0.90
CA LEU A 328 13.65 28.40 0.94
C LEU A 328 14.03 29.66 1.75
N PHE A 329 13.67 30.80 1.20
CA PHE A 329 13.95 32.13 1.75
C PHE A 329 15.42 32.58 1.69
N GLU A 330 16.31 31.79 1.08
CA GLU A 330 17.66 32.22 0.76
C GLU A 330 17.69 33.09 -0.51
N PHE A 331 18.77 33.82 -0.73
CA PHE A 331 18.95 34.62 -1.95
C PHE A 331 19.21 33.71 -3.16
N ASN A 332 18.57 34.00 -4.29
CA ASN A 332 18.86 33.29 -5.54
C ASN A 332 20.07 33.95 -6.23
N ASP A 333 21.26 33.66 -5.77
CA ASP A 333 22.52 34.10 -6.31
C ASP A 333 23.41 32.91 -6.75
N GLU A 334 24.52 33.22 -7.42
CA GLU A 334 25.44 32.21 -7.92
C GLU A 334 26.00 31.31 -6.77
N PHE A 335 26.15 31.89 -5.58
CA PHE A 335 26.65 31.18 -4.40
C PHE A 335 25.65 30.12 -3.96
N THR A 336 24.39 30.46 -3.80
CA THR A 336 23.31 29.53 -3.40
C THR A 336 23.08 28.45 -4.45
N GLN A 337 23.13 28.83 -5.74
CA GLN A 337 23.05 27.89 -6.85
C GLN A 337 24.20 26.86 -6.82
N ALA A 338 25.43 27.36 -6.59
CA ALA A 338 26.59 26.48 -6.44
C ALA A 338 26.49 25.58 -5.19
N GLN A 339 25.98 26.11 -4.07
CA GLN A 339 25.77 25.36 -2.86
C GLN A 339 24.76 24.21 -3.07
N PHE A 340 23.66 24.46 -3.75
CA PHE A 340 22.69 23.42 -4.12
C PHE A 340 23.36 22.31 -4.93
N ARG A 341 24.10 22.63 -5.98
CA ARG A 341 24.83 21.63 -6.77
C ARG A 341 25.83 20.84 -5.92
N ASN A 342 26.52 21.50 -5.00
CA ASN A 342 27.52 20.87 -4.14
C ASN A 342 26.91 19.89 -3.12
N VAL A 343 25.66 20.08 -2.75
CA VAL A 343 24.92 19.12 -1.89
C VAL A 343 24.37 17.96 -2.69
N ILE A 344 23.79 18.21 -3.87
CA ILE A 344 23.11 17.20 -4.68
C ILE A 344 24.11 16.27 -5.39
N ASN A 345 25.20 16.79 -5.94
CA ASN A 345 26.17 15.99 -6.71
C ASN A 345 26.78 14.82 -5.91
N PRO A 346 27.25 14.96 -4.66
CA PRO A 346 27.77 13.85 -3.87
C PRO A 346 26.72 12.76 -3.61
N TYR A 347 25.47 13.17 -3.35
CA TYR A 347 24.36 12.25 -3.15
C TYR A 347 24.09 11.40 -4.41
N LEU A 348 23.98 12.02 -5.59
CA LEU A 348 23.79 11.29 -6.84
C LEU A 348 24.99 10.41 -7.20
N ARG A 349 26.21 10.85 -6.87
CA ARG A 349 27.43 10.05 -7.06
C ARG A 349 27.43 8.80 -6.19
N ASP A 350 26.96 8.87 -4.94
CA ASP A 350 26.79 7.70 -4.06
C ASP A 350 25.82 6.70 -4.69
N ILE A 351 24.66 7.16 -5.17
CA ILE A 351 23.67 6.31 -5.83
C ILE A 351 24.21 5.70 -7.12
N GLN A 352 25.03 6.43 -7.88
CA GLN A 352 25.74 5.90 -9.04
C GLN A 352 26.72 4.80 -8.62
N GLY A 353 27.49 4.99 -7.57
CA GLY A 353 28.39 3.96 -7.00
C GLY A 353 27.63 2.71 -6.53
N ARG A 354 26.40 2.86 -6.06
CA ARG A 354 25.49 1.79 -5.64
C ARG A 354 24.64 1.22 -6.78
N ARG A 355 24.97 1.55 -8.06
CA ARG A 355 24.32 1.03 -9.28
C ARG A 355 22.85 1.40 -9.40
N GLY A 356 22.43 2.56 -8.88
CA GLY A 356 21.06 3.07 -9.07
C GLY A 356 20.90 3.81 -10.40
N ILE A 357 21.95 4.54 -10.79
CA ILE A 357 21.98 5.36 -11.99
C ILE A 357 23.27 5.12 -12.77
N THR A 358 23.18 5.19 -14.09
CA THR A 358 24.34 5.10 -15.00
C THR A 358 25.07 6.45 -15.08
N ASP A 359 24.30 7.53 -15.19
CA ASP A 359 24.81 8.87 -15.37
C ASP A 359 23.81 9.92 -14.87
N TYR A 360 24.29 11.10 -14.51
CA TYR A 360 23.45 12.21 -14.04
C TYR A 360 24.06 13.56 -14.40
N LEU A 361 23.22 14.58 -14.48
CA LEU A 361 23.60 15.97 -14.66
C LEU A 361 22.71 16.86 -13.79
N VAL A 362 23.31 17.73 -12.98
CA VAL A 362 22.61 18.75 -12.19
C VAL A 362 22.91 20.09 -12.77
N VAL A 363 21.88 20.80 -13.24
CA VAL A 363 21.95 22.14 -13.75
C VAL A 363 21.21 23.08 -12.79
N CYS A 364 21.93 23.99 -12.19
CA CYS A 364 21.38 25.04 -11.34
C CYS A 364 22.36 26.23 -11.41
N ASP A 365 22.24 27.03 -12.46
CA ASP A 365 23.12 28.16 -12.77
C ASP A 365 22.35 29.22 -13.54
N ALA A 366 23.04 30.22 -14.07
CA ALA A 366 22.43 31.32 -14.83
C ALA A 366 21.69 30.85 -16.10
N THR A 367 21.87 29.63 -16.57
CA THR A 367 21.18 29.11 -17.76
C THR A 367 19.71 28.77 -17.49
N ASN A 368 19.40 28.27 -16.32
CA ASN A 368 18.04 27.97 -15.88
C ASN A 368 17.48 28.92 -14.81
N ASN A 369 18.35 29.67 -14.10
CA ASN A 369 17.98 30.81 -13.24
C ASN A 369 18.25 32.12 -13.94
N THR A 370 17.48 32.40 -14.98
CA THR A 370 17.56 33.67 -15.73
C THR A 370 17.11 34.86 -14.88
N PRO A 371 17.46 36.11 -15.21
CA PRO A 371 16.99 37.30 -14.46
C PRO A 371 15.47 37.32 -14.26
N GLN A 372 14.69 36.87 -15.26
CA GLN A 372 13.21 36.77 -15.14
C GLN A 372 12.76 35.74 -14.08
N VAL A 373 13.47 34.62 -13.96
CA VAL A 373 13.20 33.59 -12.93
C VAL A 373 13.53 34.17 -11.56
N VAL A 374 14.67 34.82 -11.42
CA VAL A 374 15.09 35.46 -10.16
C VAL A 374 14.12 36.59 -9.76
N ASP A 375 13.73 37.46 -10.71
CA ASP A 375 12.75 38.52 -10.47
C ASP A 375 11.35 38.02 -10.07
N SER A 376 11.00 36.77 -10.48
CA SER A 376 9.76 36.11 -10.05
C SER A 376 9.90 35.34 -8.73
N ASN A 377 11.01 35.51 -8.01
CA ASN A 377 11.33 34.81 -6.76
C ASN A 377 11.30 33.28 -6.89
N GLN A 378 11.72 32.74 -8.03
CA GLN A 378 11.80 31.32 -8.29
C GLN A 378 13.25 30.85 -8.31
N PHE A 379 13.47 29.66 -7.81
CA PHE A 379 14.76 28.95 -7.87
C PHE A 379 14.55 27.65 -8.63
N VAL A 380 15.31 27.45 -9.71
CA VAL A 380 15.17 26.30 -10.61
C VAL A 380 16.43 25.44 -10.57
N GLY A 381 16.27 24.18 -10.26
CA GLY A 381 17.31 23.16 -10.35
C GLY A 381 16.83 22.00 -11.23
N ASP A 382 17.48 21.77 -12.36
CA ASP A 382 17.19 20.67 -13.26
C ASP A 382 18.11 19.49 -12.99
N ILE A 383 17.53 18.31 -12.76
CA ILE A 383 18.26 17.10 -12.45
C ILE A 383 17.93 16.04 -13.50
N TYR A 384 18.89 15.76 -14.37
CA TYR A 384 18.79 14.76 -15.42
C TYR A 384 19.42 13.45 -14.94
N ILE A 385 18.67 12.34 -15.06
CA ILE A 385 19.09 11.03 -14.53
C ILE A 385 18.91 9.98 -15.60
N LYS A 386 19.95 9.15 -15.80
CA LYS A 386 19.89 7.92 -16.59
C LYS A 386 19.83 6.73 -15.62
N PRO A 387 18.65 6.11 -15.40
CA PRO A 387 18.51 4.98 -14.50
C PRO A 387 19.14 3.71 -15.07
N GLU A 388 19.64 2.85 -14.18
CA GLU A 388 19.99 1.47 -14.56
C GLU A 388 18.74 0.65 -14.85
N ARG A 389 18.83 -0.24 -15.85
CA ARG A 389 17.72 -1.08 -16.29
C ARG A 389 17.90 -2.53 -15.86
N SER A 390 16.83 -3.17 -15.41
CA SER A 390 16.80 -4.61 -15.15
C SER A 390 16.87 -5.42 -16.44
N ILE A 391 17.52 -6.58 -16.37
CA ILE A 391 17.56 -7.55 -17.48
C ILE A 391 16.26 -8.35 -17.47
N ASN A 392 15.48 -8.26 -18.53
CA ASN A 392 14.21 -8.98 -18.66
C ASN A 392 14.25 -10.11 -19.68
N PHE A 393 15.19 -10.06 -20.63
CA PHE A 393 15.37 -11.08 -21.66
C PHE A 393 16.83 -11.49 -21.72
N ILE A 394 17.07 -12.79 -21.74
CA ILE A 394 18.40 -13.37 -21.91
C ILE A 394 18.35 -14.21 -23.17
N GLN A 395 19.16 -13.85 -24.17
CA GLN A 395 19.37 -14.65 -25.37
C GLN A 395 20.71 -15.37 -25.21
N LEU A 396 20.67 -16.68 -25.29
CA LEU A 396 21.86 -17.54 -25.27
C LEU A 396 22.03 -18.20 -26.63
N ASN A 397 23.16 -17.93 -27.29
CA ASN A 397 23.49 -18.52 -28.55
C ASN A 397 24.52 -19.63 -28.32
N PHE A 398 24.15 -20.87 -28.60
CA PHE A 398 25.04 -22.01 -28.53
C PHE A 398 25.45 -22.38 -29.96
N VAL A 399 26.73 -22.28 -30.26
CA VAL A 399 27.30 -22.64 -31.56
C VAL A 399 28.12 -23.92 -31.37
N ALA A 400 27.70 -25.00 -32.03
CA ALA A 400 28.48 -26.23 -32.10
C ALA A 400 29.56 -26.09 -33.18
N VAL A 401 30.78 -26.28 -32.79
CA VAL A 401 31.96 -26.13 -33.66
C VAL A 401 32.59 -27.48 -33.91
N ASN A 402 32.99 -27.75 -35.16
CA ASN A 402 33.72 -28.97 -35.52
C ASN A 402 35.13 -28.98 -34.88
N THR A 403 35.58 -30.18 -34.53
CA THR A 403 36.94 -30.39 -33.99
C THR A 403 37.98 -29.94 -35.02
N GLY A 404 38.72 -28.87 -34.72
CA GLY A 404 39.76 -28.34 -35.61
C GLY A 404 39.56 -26.89 -36.08
N VAL A 405 38.47 -26.22 -35.67
CA VAL A 405 38.25 -24.78 -35.94
C VAL A 405 38.67 -23.96 -34.72
N GLU A 406 39.50 -22.95 -34.91
CA GLU A 406 39.88 -22.04 -33.82
C GLU A 406 38.72 -21.08 -33.50
N PHE A 407 38.42 -20.90 -32.19
CA PHE A 407 37.31 -20.06 -31.72
C PHE A 407 37.40 -18.60 -32.20
N GLN A 408 38.61 -18.08 -32.48
CA GLN A 408 38.81 -16.71 -32.98
C GLN A 408 38.27 -16.48 -34.40
N GLU A 409 38.23 -17.51 -35.25
CA GLU A 409 37.64 -17.42 -36.60
C GLU A 409 36.13 -17.29 -36.60
N ILE A 410 35.47 -17.80 -35.56
CA ILE A 410 34.00 -17.78 -35.42
C ILE A 410 33.52 -16.46 -34.83
N VAL A 411 34.23 -15.90 -33.88
CA VAL A 411 33.87 -14.62 -33.21
C VAL A 411 34.01 -13.43 -34.19
N GLY A 412 34.83 -13.54 -35.22
CA GLY A 412 35.01 -12.50 -36.24
C GLY A 412 33.94 -12.46 -37.35
N GLN A 413 32.99 -13.40 -37.37
CA GLN A 413 31.91 -13.48 -38.40
C GLN A 413 30.51 -13.05 -37.91
N PHE A 414 30.37 -12.53 -36.70
CA PHE A 414 29.10 -12.02 -36.14
C PHE A 414 29.11 -10.51 -35.93
#